data_ff91a404a050ea67b5330032257a1f80
#
_entry.id   ff91a404a050ea67b5330032257a1f80
#
_cell.length_a   1.000
_cell.length_b   1.000
_cell.length_c   1.000
_cell.angle_alpha   90.00
_cell.angle_beta   90.00
_cell.angle_gamma   90.00
#
_symmetry.space_group_name_H-M   'P 1'
#
loop_
_entity.id
_entity.type
_entity.pdbx_description
1 polymer ?
#
loop_
_entity_poly.entity_id
_entity_poly.type
_entity_poly.pdbx_seq_one_letter_code
_entity_poly.pdbx_strand_id
1 'polypeptide(L)'
;MTLRDLLADSPDNSLSGIKWHTLKQSIVKCLLSIGDATILELSTELQSSIPTISKAINELLADELIVDSGKISNSGGRRPSLYSVASDKTFFLGVEANRSGTSFGIQNLKEEFISIDLDSSFILENTYESLMEFCDRIDTFISDSQVDKSYIVGVCVNLSGRINSKEGFSYNYFFKENRPLVEIISEKIGLPVYLENDTRAMTFGEYAQGVVEGEQNIIFLNYSWGVGIGIITDGKLYYGKSGYSGEFGHSPLFDNEILCHCGKIGCLETEASGWALVEQFKQALQNGRTSAISIDNDTSAIEQYHKILSGVLVKEDNLCIELITRQSEMLGRALASLINILNPELLVIGGDFSRLGDFVLLPIQSSLKKYSLGLVNRDVAMKKSILGRRAGVMGACRVIKEKLLTPLT
;
A
#
# COMPACT_ATOMS: atom_id res chain seq x y z
N MET A 1 14.29 -9.18 25.22
CA MET A 1 14.66 -8.93 23.80
C MET A 1 13.38 -8.64 23.04
N THR A 2 13.33 -7.62 22.15
CA THR A 2 12.17 -7.38 21.30
C THR A 2 12.31 -8.14 19.97
N LEU A 3 11.21 -8.26 19.18
CA LEU A 3 11.30 -8.84 17.85
C LEU A 3 12.23 -8.03 16.94
N ARG A 4 12.21 -6.71 17.08
CA ARG A 4 13.12 -5.80 16.35
C ARG A 4 14.59 -6.11 16.68
N ASP A 5 14.92 -6.32 17.97
CA ASP A 5 16.30 -6.66 18.37
C ASP A 5 16.72 -8.02 17.82
N LEU A 6 15.79 -8.99 17.77
CA LEU A 6 16.07 -10.29 17.15
C LEU A 6 16.30 -10.18 15.65
N LEU A 7 15.59 -9.28 14.95
CA LEU A 7 15.72 -9.11 13.50
C LEU A 7 16.95 -8.28 13.09
N ALA A 8 17.58 -7.58 14.02
CA ALA A 8 18.86 -6.90 13.83
C ALA A 8 20.02 -7.90 13.76
N ASP A 9 21.20 -7.40 13.47
CA ASP A 9 22.43 -8.21 13.47
C ASP A 9 22.70 -8.83 14.84
N SER A 10 23.35 -10.02 14.83
CA SER A 10 23.68 -10.70 16.08
C SER A 10 24.56 -9.85 17.00
N PRO A 11 24.22 -9.70 18.27
CA PRO A 11 25.10 -9.04 19.23
C PRO A 11 26.35 -9.87 19.58
N ASP A 12 26.32 -11.18 19.34
CA ASP A 12 27.44 -12.10 19.51
C ASP A 12 28.15 -12.33 18.17
N ASN A 13 29.37 -11.83 18.06
CA ASN A 13 30.18 -11.96 16.84
C ASN A 13 30.87 -13.33 16.69
N SER A 14 30.66 -14.28 17.62
CA SER A 14 31.17 -15.64 17.46
C SER A 14 30.40 -16.39 16.37
N LEU A 15 31.07 -17.28 15.65
CA LEU A 15 30.42 -18.12 14.61
C LEU A 15 29.25 -18.94 15.18
N SER A 16 29.34 -19.40 16.43
CA SER A 16 28.27 -20.13 17.10
C SER A 16 27.12 -19.22 17.49
N GLY A 17 27.41 -18.00 17.99
CA GLY A 17 26.43 -17.00 18.34
C GLY A 17 25.64 -16.51 17.12
N ILE A 18 26.34 -16.19 16.03
CA ILE A 18 25.71 -15.80 14.76
C ILE A 18 24.77 -16.91 14.26
N LYS A 19 25.23 -18.17 14.20
CA LYS A 19 24.40 -19.30 13.73
C LYS A 19 23.16 -19.50 14.62
N TRP A 20 23.31 -19.36 15.94
CA TRP A 20 22.21 -19.50 16.88
C TRP A 20 21.19 -18.37 16.73
N HIS A 21 21.67 -17.14 16.57
CA HIS A 21 20.83 -15.98 16.32
C HIS A 21 20.05 -16.12 14.99
N THR A 22 20.73 -16.51 13.92
CA THR A 22 20.12 -16.78 12.61
C THR A 22 19.04 -17.87 12.71
N LEU A 23 19.27 -18.92 13.50
CA LEU A 23 18.26 -19.97 13.69
C LEU A 23 17.00 -19.39 14.38
N LYS A 24 17.15 -18.57 15.43
CA LYS A 24 16.01 -17.94 16.09
C LYS A 24 15.25 -16.99 15.15
N GLN A 25 15.97 -16.21 14.34
CA GLN A 25 15.35 -15.39 13.27
C GLN A 25 14.56 -16.28 12.29
N SER A 26 15.14 -17.39 11.84
CA SER A 26 14.49 -18.31 10.89
C SER A 26 13.23 -18.95 11.47
N ILE A 27 13.23 -19.31 12.75
CA ILE A 27 12.03 -19.83 13.43
C ILE A 27 10.92 -18.78 13.43
N VAL A 28 11.23 -17.53 13.82
CA VAL A 28 10.23 -16.45 13.85
C VAL A 28 9.72 -16.13 12.45
N LYS A 29 10.60 -16.05 11.46
CA LYS A 29 10.20 -15.85 10.05
C LYS A 29 9.30 -16.98 9.53
N CYS A 30 9.62 -18.21 9.87
CA CYS A 30 8.80 -19.38 9.54
C CYS A 30 7.40 -19.25 10.16
N LEU A 31 7.31 -18.96 11.46
CA LEU A 31 6.03 -18.74 12.15
C LEU A 31 5.23 -17.55 11.56
N LEU A 32 5.89 -16.46 11.15
CA LEU A 32 5.24 -15.33 10.49
C LEU A 32 4.68 -15.71 9.11
N SER A 33 5.31 -16.68 8.42
CA SER A 33 4.94 -17.11 7.08
C SER A 33 3.82 -18.16 7.08
N ILE A 34 3.98 -19.22 7.89
CA ILE A 34 3.05 -20.38 7.89
C ILE A 34 1.98 -20.32 8.98
N GLY A 35 2.11 -19.36 9.91
CA GLY A 35 1.25 -19.29 11.11
C GLY A 35 1.72 -20.22 12.22
N ASP A 36 0.75 -20.69 13.03
CA ASP A 36 1.03 -21.56 14.17
C ASP A 36 1.67 -22.88 13.72
N ALA A 37 2.76 -23.28 14.37
CA ALA A 37 3.48 -24.50 14.02
C ALA A 37 3.96 -25.27 15.25
N THR A 38 4.13 -26.58 15.08
CA THR A 38 4.74 -27.48 16.07
C THR A 38 6.26 -27.52 15.94
N ILE A 39 6.96 -28.00 16.98
CA ILE A 39 8.42 -28.22 16.92
C ILE A 39 8.79 -29.17 15.77
N LEU A 40 7.95 -30.15 15.45
CA LEU A 40 8.21 -31.11 14.36
C LEU A 40 8.14 -30.45 12.99
N GLU A 41 7.12 -29.63 12.76
CA GLU A 41 6.96 -28.86 11.51
C GLU A 41 8.11 -27.88 11.32
N LEU A 42 8.47 -27.12 12.36
CA LEU A 42 9.62 -26.21 12.33
C LEU A 42 10.95 -26.94 12.10
N SER A 43 11.12 -28.14 12.70
CA SER A 43 12.31 -28.99 12.49
C SER A 43 12.43 -29.44 11.04
N THR A 44 11.30 -29.79 10.42
CA THR A 44 11.24 -30.23 9.02
C THR A 44 11.51 -29.05 8.07
N GLU A 45 10.81 -27.93 8.28
CA GLU A 45 10.91 -26.75 7.42
C GLU A 45 12.33 -26.13 7.45
N LEU A 46 12.91 -26.05 8.65
CA LEU A 46 14.24 -25.44 8.84
C LEU A 46 15.41 -26.46 8.73
N GLN A 47 15.11 -27.71 8.40
CA GLN A 47 16.10 -28.80 8.28
C GLN A 47 17.05 -28.88 9.49
N SER A 48 16.49 -28.72 10.70
CA SER A 48 17.23 -28.68 11.95
C SER A 48 16.72 -29.76 12.93
N SER A 49 17.58 -30.23 13.85
CA SER A 49 17.18 -31.30 14.77
C SER A 49 16.10 -30.84 15.76
N ILE A 50 15.17 -31.74 16.12
CA ILE A 50 14.13 -31.49 17.14
C ILE A 50 14.70 -30.93 18.44
N PRO A 51 15.79 -31.45 19.02
CA PRO A 51 16.39 -30.89 20.24
C PRO A 51 16.89 -29.45 20.04
N THR A 52 17.44 -29.12 18.87
CA THR A 52 17.94 -27.79 18.55
C THR A 52 16.78 -26.79 18.46
N ILE A 53 15.72 -27.14 17.72
CA ILE A 53 14.51 -26.31 17.62
C ILE A 53 13.86 -26.14 18.99
N SER A 54 13.72 -27.23 19.78
CA SER A 54 13.13 -27.18 21.13
C SER A 54 13.89 -26.20 22.05
N LYS A 55 15.23 -26.21 22.00
CA LYS A 55 16.05 -25.29 22.77
C LYS A 55 15.81 -23.84 22.34
N ALA A 56 15.79 -23.56 21.03
CA ALA A 56 15.54 -22.22 20.50
C ALA A 56 14.13 -21.71 20.85
N ILE A 57 13.11 -22.57 20.74
CA ILE A 57 11.73 -22.27 21.12
C ILE A 57 11.65 -21.88 22.61
N ASN A 58 12.32 -22.63 23.50
CA ASN A 58 12.32 -22.30 24.94
C ASN A 58 12.96 -20.92 25.22
N GLU A 59 14.03 -20.55 24.51
CA GLU A 59 14.61 -19.22 24.63
C GLU A 59 13.67 -18.14 24.10
N LEU A 60 13.04 -18.37 22.92
CA LEU A 60 12.08 -17.42 22.35
C LEU A 60 10.82 -17.25 23.22
N LEU A 61 10.37 -18.30 23.89
CA LEU A 61 9.29 -18.23 24.90
C LEU A 61 9.72 -17.43 26.13
N ALA A 62 10.96 -17.64 26.64
CA ALA A 62 11.48 -16.89 27.78
C ALA A 62 11.67 -15.40 27.43
N ASP A 63 11.99 -15.07 26.18
CA ASP A 63 12.05 -13.72 25.67
C ASP A 63 10.67 -13.12 25.32
N GLU A 64 9.58 -13.92 25.48
CA GLU A 64 8.20 -13.53 25.14
C GLU A 64 8.00 -13.11 23.68
N LEU A 65 8.84 -13.59 22.75
CA LEU A 65 8.73 -13.33 21.33
C LEU A 65 7.75 -14.27 20.62
N ILE A 66 7.55 -15.44 21.21
CA ILE A 66 6.55 -16.42 20.77
C ILE A 66 5.71 -16.86 21.98
N VAL A 67 4.56 -17.44 21.70
CA VAL A 67 3.62 -17.96 22.69
C VAL A 67 3.26 -19.41 22.38
N ASP A 68 2.88 -20.19 23.39
CA ASP A 68 2.22 -21.50 23.22
C ASP A 68 0.74 -21.25 22.95
N SER A 69 0.32 -21.44 21.70
CA SER A 69 -1.05 -21.21 21.21
C SER A 69 -1.99 -22.39 21.55
N GLY A 70 -1.50 -23.39 22.27
CA GLY A 70 -2.30 -24.54 22.68
C GLY A 70 -1.88 -25.86 22.03
N LYS A 71 -2.79 -26.81 21.96
CA LYS A 71 -2.51 -28.17 21.47
C LYS A 71 -3.41 -28.53 20.31
N ILE A 72 -2.87 -29.26 19.34
CA ILE A 72 -3.67 -29.78 18.21
C ILE A 72 -4.67 -30.81 18.76
N SER A 73 -5.95 -30.66 18.41
CA SER A 73 -7.00 -31.66 18.76
C SER A 73 -6.96 -32.81 17.75
N ASN A 74 -6.14 -33.82 17.99
CA ASN A 74 -6.16 -35.07 17.23
C ASN A 74 -6.59 -36.25 18.09
N SER A 75 -7.26 -37.22 17.48
CA SER A 75 -7.88 -38.39 18.10
C SER A 75 -6.90 -39.54 18.38
N GLY A 76 -5.76 -39.28 19.03
CA GLY A 76 -4.84 -40.33 19.48
C GLY A 76 -3.40 -39.87 19.66
N GLY A 77 -2.86 -40.05 20.87
CA GLY A 77 -1.48 -39.79 21.21
C GLY A 77 -1.20 -38.51 22.01
N ARG A 78 0.09 -38.27 22.36
CA ARG A 78 0.53 -37.03 23.02
C ARG A 78 0.34 -35.85 22.09
N ARG A 79 -0.52 -34.92 22.49
CA ARG A 79 -0.87 -33.73 21.71
C ARG A 79 0.32 -32.75 21.64
N PRO A 80 0.88 -32.44 20.43
CA PRO A 80 1.94 -31.47 20.31
C PRO A 80 1.42 -30.05 20.59
N SER A 81 2.28 -29.21 21.22
CA SER A 81 2.03 -27.77 21.35
C SER A 81 2.23 -27.07 20.03
N LEU A 82 1.39 -26.06 19.79
CA LEU A 82 1.51 -25.08 18.70
C LEU A 82 2.17 -23.82 19.24
N TYR A 83 3.05 -23.24 18.46
CA TYR A 83 3.73 -21.99 18.78
C TYR A 83 3.42 -20.95 17.74
N SER A 84 3.20 -19.72 18.16
CA SER A 84 3.01 -18.55 17.29
C SER A 84 3.83 -17.36 17.77
N VAL A 85 4.04 -16.38 16.88
CA VAL A 85 4.67 -15.10 17.27
C VAL A 85 3.71 -14.33 18.18
N ALA A 86 4.24 -13.68 19.24
CA ALA A 86 3.46 -12.89 20.18
C ALA A 86 2.82 -11.68 19.48
N SER A 87 1.50 -11.74 19.28
CA SER A 87 0.75 -10.72 18.51
C SER A 87 0.55 -9.41 19.27
N ASP A 88 0.62 -9.45 20.60
CA ASP A 88 0.48 -8.30 21.50
C ASP A 88 1.79 -7.53 21.72
N LYS A 89 2.89 -8.03 21.18
CA LYS A 89 4.23 -7.42 21.24
C LYS A 89 4.87 -7.22 19.87
N THR A 90 4.04 -7.21 18.82
CA THR A 90 4.52 -7.07 17.44
C THR A 90 3.57 -6.17 16.65
N PHE A 91 4.03 -4.98 16.32
CA PHE A 91 3.23 -3.98 15.62
C PHE A 91 3.94 -3.41 14.40
N PHE A 92 3.15 -2.99 13.42
CA PHE A 92 3.57 -2.38 12.17
C PHE A 92 2.91 -1.02 12.05
N LEU A 93 3.69 0.02 11.78
CA LEU A 93 3.16 1.36 11.56
C LEU A 93 3.14 1.69 10.06
N GLY A 94 1.96 1.86 9.50
CA GLY A 94 1.74 2.39 8.17
C GLY A 94 1.48 3.89 8.21
N VAL A 95 2.11 4.62 7.31
CA VAL A 95 1.91 6.07 7.13
C VAL A 95 1.70 6.34 5.65
N GLU A 96 0.67 7.08 5.30
CA GLU A 96 0.42 7.54 3.95
C GLU A 96 0.41 9.07 3.92
N ALA A 97 1.30 9.67 3.13
CA ALA A 97 1.30 11.10 2.90
C ALA A 97 0.94 11.40 1.43
N ASN A 98 -0.14 12.12 1.24
CA ASN A 98 -0.64 12.52 -0.06
C ASN A 98 -1.07 14.01 -0.06
N ARG A 99 -1.62 14.49 -1.18
CA ARG A 99 -2.02 15.89 -1.34
C ARG A 99 -3.24 16.30 -0.50
N SER A 100 -3.99 15.35 0.03
CA SER A 100 -5.18 15.62 0.86
C SER A 100 -4.86 15.60 2.35
N GLY A 101 -3.68 15.13 2.74
CA GLY A 101 -3.26 15.04 4.14
C GLY A 101 -2.38 13.82 4.39
N THR A 102 -2.27 13.47 5.67
CA THR A 102 -1.50 12.30 6.11
C THR A 102 -2.41 11.35 6.88
N SER A 103 -2.21 10.06 6.69
CA SER A 103 -2.94 9.01 7.41
C SER A 103 -1.96 8.10 8.13
N PHE A 104 -2.33 7.63 9.31
CA PHE A 104 -1.50 6.78 10.17
C PHE A 104 -2.30 5.56 10.61
N GLY A 105 -1.62 4.43 10.82
CA GLY A 105 -2.26 3.26 11.42
C GLY A 105 -1.26 2.26 11.94
N ILE A 106 -1.51 1.76 13.16
CA ILE A 106 -0.73 0.68 13.76
C ILE A 106 -1.57 -0.58 13.70
N GLN A 107 -1.03 -1.63 13.08
CA GLN A 107 -1.61 -2.98 13.05
C GLN A 107 -0.77 -3.96 13.87
N ASN A 108 -1.45 -4.94 14.46
CA ASN A 108 -0.83 -6.12 15.05
C ASN A 108 -0.57 -7.22 14.00
N LEU A 109 -0.02 -8.37 14.41
CA LEU A 109 0.23 -9.51 13.51
C LEU A 109 -1.04 -10.12 12.92
N LYS A 110 -2.20 -9.95 13.58
CA LYS A 110 -3.51 -10.39 13.06
C LYS A 110 -4.12 -9.39 12.07
N GLU A 111 -3.35 -8.35 11.73
CA GLU A 111 -3.76 -7.29 10.80
C GLU A 111 -4.95 -6.46 11.31
N GLU A 112 -5.16 -6.45 12.64
CA GLU A 112 -6.16 -5.61 13.31
C GLU A 112 -5.54 -4.26 13.65
N PHE A 113 -6.27 -3.17 13.39
CA PHE A 113 -5.83 -1.84 13.81
C PHE A 113 -5.94 -1.67 15.33
N ILE A 114 -4.82 -1.34 15.95
CA ILE A 114 -4.77 -0.91 17.36
C ILE A 114 -5.06 0.58 17.46
N SER A 115 -4.55 1.36 16.51
CA SER A 115 -4.82 2.79 16.36
C SER A 115 -4.83 3.17 14.89
N ILE A 116 -5.72 4.08 14.51
CA ILE A 116 -5.82 4.59 13.14
C ILE A 116 -6.29 6.05 13.15
N ASP A 117 -5.62 6.89 12.38
CA ASP A 117 -6.02 8.26 12.04
C ASP A 117 -5.95 8.41 10.52
N LEU A 118 -7.11 8.68 9.90
CA LEU A 118 -7.22 8.88 8.45
C LEU A 118 -7.48 10.35 8.09
N ASP A 119 -7.61 11.22 9.07
CA ASP A 119 -8.15 12.57 8.90
C ASP A 119 -7.16 13.70 9.28
N SER A 120 -5.87 13.36 9.46
CA SER A 120 -4.86 14.39 9.70
C SER A 120 -4.75 15.32 8.48
N SER A 121 -4.97 16.62 8.73
CA SER A 121 -4.88 17.67 7.69
C SER A 121 -3.45 18.07 7.33
N PHE A 122 -2.45 17.43 7.92
CA PHE A 122 -1.06 17.74 7.63
C PHE A 122 -0.70 17.29 6.21
N ILE A 123 -0.23 18.23 5.40
CA ILE A 123 0.28 17.98 4.05
C ILE A 123 1.81 18.08 4.08
N LEU A 124 2.47 17.01 3.67
CA LEU A 124 3.93 16.99 3.57
C LEU A 124 4.38 17.86 2.40
N GLU A 125 5.10 18.91 2.71
CA GLU A 125 5.75 19.79 1.74
C GLU A 125 7.20 19.37 1.47
N ASN A 126 7.77 19.78 0.35
CA ASN A 126 9.14 19.45 -0.04
C ASN A 126 10.17 20.40 0.60
N THR A 127 10.07 20.58 1.92
CA THR A 127 10.99 21.37 2.76
C THR A 127 11.50 20.54 3.93
N TYR A 128 12.70 20.86 4.42
CA TYR A 128 13.29 20.13 5.55
C TYR A 128 12.46 20.32 6.84
N GLU A 129 11.92 21.51 7.03
CA GLU A 129 11.06 21.85 8.18
C GLU A 129 9.80 20.97 8.17
N SER A 130 9.14 20.84 7.02
CA SER A 130 7.96 19.98 6.87
C SER A 130 8.29 18.51 7.07
N LEU A 131 9.48 18.05 6.63
CA LEU A 131 9.93 16.68 6.90
C LEU A 131 10.13 16.42 8.38
N MET A 132 10.72 17.38 9.12
CA MET A 132 10.90 17.24 10.57
C MET A 132 9.55 17.25 11.30
N GLU A 133 8.62 18.13 10.92
CA GLU A 133 7.25 18.12 11.45
C GLU A 133 6.54 16.79 11.16
N PHE A 134 6.69 16.24 9.95
CA PHE A 134 6.16 14.93 9.60
C PHE A 134 6.67 13.83 10.54
N CYS A 135 7.96 13.82 10.83
CA CYS A 135 8.56 12.88 11.78
C CYS A 135 8.02 13.06 13.21
N ASP A 136 7.87 14.31 13.66
CA ASP A 136 7.31 14.62 14.99
C ASP A 136 5.84 14.16 15.09
N ARG A 137 5.06 14.23 14.01
CA ARG A 137 3.69 13.71 13.95
C ARG A 137 3.64 12.19 14.02
N ILE A 138 4.59 11.49 13.40
CA ILE A 138 4.73 10.02 13.54
C ILE A 138 4.96 9.67 15.02
N ASP A 139 5.89 10.36 15.68
CA ASP A 139 6.19 10.13 17.11
C ASP A 139 4.99 10.47 18.02
N THR A 140 4.26 11.53 17.71
CA THR A 140 3.04 11.91 18.43
C THR A 140 1.97 10.81 18.27
N PHE A 141 1.71 10.34 17.04
CA PHE A 141 0.74 9.26 16.81
C PHE A 141 1.10 7.97 17.54
N ILE A 142 2.39 7.59 17.58
CA ILE A 142 2.87 6.44 18.35
C ILE A 142 2.55 6.65 19.85
N SER A 143 2.86 7.82 20.39
CA SER A 143 2.64 8.14 21.80
C SER A 143 1.16 8.09 22.18
N ASP A 144 0.28 8.64 21.32
CA ASP A 144 -1.17 8.69 21.54
C ASP A 144 -1.81 7.30 21.41
N SER A 145 -1.21 6.39 20.65
CA SER A 145 -1.69 5.01 20.46
C SER A 145 -1.56 4.14 21.70
N GLN A 146 -0.77 4.55 22.69
CA GLN A 146 -0.40 3.77 23.89
C GLN A 146 0.36 2.46 23.57
N VAL A 147 0.80 2.27 22.34
CA VAL A 147 1.67 1.16 21.95
C VAL A 147 3.10 1.48 22.36
N ASP A 148 3.75 0.55 23.06
CA ASP A 148 5.17 0.71 23.39
C ASP A 148 5.98 0.71 22.07
N LYS A 149 6.69 1.80 21.82
CA LYS A 149 7.52 2.02 20.63
C LYS A 149 8.54 0.90 20.40
N SER A 150 8.98 0.22 21.46
CA SER A 150 9.91 -0.91 21.37
C SER A 150 9.32 -2.12 20.65
N TYR A 151 8.01 -2.28 20.64
CA TYR A 151 7.30 -3.35 19.95
C TYR A 151 6.92 -3.03 18.50
N ILE A 152 7.16 -1.79 18.04
CA ILE A 152 6.98 -1.43 16.63
C ILE A 152 8.20 -1.94 15.85
N VAL A 153 7.98 -2.91 14.97
CA VAL A 153 9.04 -3.58 14.21
C VAL A 153 9.57 -2.70 13.09
N GLY A 154 8.72 -1.86 12.53
CA GLY A 154 9.10 -0.90 11.51
C GLY A 154 7.97 0.04 11.12
N VAL A 155 8.33 1.05 10.36
CA VAL A 155 7.44 2.06 9.78
C VAL A 155 7.54 1.99 8.27
N CYS A 156 6.41 1.92 7.56
CA CYS A 156 6.40 2.11 6.11
C CYS A 156 5.70 3.43 5.78
N VAL A 157 6.40 4.29 5.05
CA VAL A 157 5.88 5.57 4.58
C VAL A 157 5.54 5.44 3.10
N ASN A 158 4.27 5.62 2.76
CA ASN A 158 3.82 5.67 1.39
C ASN A 158 3.78 7.10 0.90
N LEU A 159 4.38 7.34 -0.26
CA LEU A 159 4.39 8.65 -0.91
C LEU A 159 3.87 8.53 -2.33
N SER A 160 3.18 9.57 -2.78
CA SER A 160 2.80 9.69 -4.19
C SER A 160 4.03 9.92 -5.08
N GLY A 161 3.99 9.37 -6.30
CA GLY A 161 5.02 9.56 -7.31
C GLY A 161 6.08 8.45 -7.34
N ARG A 162 7.26 8.76 -7.89
CA ARG A 162 8.29 7.75 -8.20
C ARG A 162 9.14 7.43 -6.99
N ILE A 163 9.01 6.22 -6.49
CA ILE A 163 9.68 5.72 -5.30
C ILE A 163 10.58 4.53 -5.68
N ASN A 164 11.86 4.63 -5.32
CA ASN A 164 12.76 3.50 -5.30
C ASN A 164 12.73 2.85 -3.91
N SER A 165 11.83 1.89 -3.73
CA SER A 165 11.61 1.22 -2.43
C SER A 165 12.80 0.37 -1.98
N LYS A 166 13.71 0.01 -2.90
CA LYS A 166 14.91 -0.77 -2.58
C LYS A 166 15.99 0.10 -1.95
N GLU A 167 16.19 1.30 -2.50
CA GLU A 167 17.24 2.23 -2.07
C GLU A 167 16.71 3.30 -1.12
N GLY A 168 15.39 3.37 -0.91
CA GLY A 168 14.77 4.31 0.02
C GLY A 168 14.76 5.77 -0.45
N PHE A 169 14.71 5.99 -1.77
CA PHE A 169 14.65 7.33 -2.37
C PHE A 169 13.27 7.65 -2.92
N SER A 170 12.88 8.92 -2.78
CA SER A 170 11.76 9.52 -3.49
C SER A 170 12.28 10.52 -4.54
N TYR A 171 11.75 10.47 -5.77
CA TYR A 171 12.12 11.39 -6.84
C TYR A 171 11.12 12.54 -7.02
N ASN A 172 10.08 12.57 -6.20
CA ASN A 172 9.12 13.66 -6.15
C ASN A 172 9.29 14.53 -4.89
N TYR A 173 9.62 13.89 -3.76
CA TYR A 173 9.88 14.55 -2.49
C TYR A 173 11.35 14.37 -2.13
N PHE A 174 12.02 15.45 -1.72
CA PHE A 174 13.40 15.43 -1.20
C PHE A 174 14.44 14.79 -2.15
N PHE A 175 14.19 14.82 -3.46
CA PHE A 175 15.10 14.21 -4.44
C PHE A 175 16.47 14.91 -4.55
N LYS A 176 16.60 16.12 -3.99
CA LYS A 176 17.86 16.86 -3.92
C LYS A 176 18.76 16.44 -2.77
N GLU A 177 18.20 15.68 -1.82
CA GLU A 177 18.96 15.13 -0.72
C GLU A 177 19.90 14.04 -1.24
N ASN A 178 21.18 14.11 -0.83
CA ASN A 178 22.18 13.10 -1.22
C ASN A 178 22.09 11.81 -0.39
N ARG A 179 21.11 11.73 0.51
CA ARG A 179 20.87 10.59 1.41
C ARG A 179 19.50 9.98 1.14
N PRO A 180 19.35 8.65 1.30
CA PRO A 180 18.06 8.02 1.27
C PRO A 180 17.09 8.65 2.28
N LEU A 181 15.86 8.93 1.85
CA LEU A 181 14.83 9.50 2.73
C LEU A 181 14.52 8.59 3.93
N VAL A 182 14.59 7.26 3.73
CA VAL A 182 14.44 6.28 4.82
C VAL A 182 15.44 6.47 5.94
N GLU A 183 16.70 6.84 5.63
CA GLU A 183 17.73 7.07 6.64
C GLU A 183 17.43 8.32 7.47
N ILE A 184 17.02 9.41 6.80
CA ILE A 184 16.72 10.68 7.47
C ILE A 184 15.55 10.50 8.45
N ILE A 185 14.46 9.84 7.98
CA ILE A 185 13.29 9.59 8.83
C ILE A 185 13.66 8.60 9.94
N SER A 186 14.37 7.50 9.63
CA SER A 186 14.76 6.49 10.60
C SER A 186 15.62 7.03 11.73
N GLU A 187 16.60 7.89 11.41
CA GLU A 187 17.42 8.57 12.41
C GLU A 187 16.60 9.47 13.35
N LYS A 188 15.63 10.20 12.78
CA LYS A 188 14.80 11.13 13.55
C LYS A 188 13.82 10.40 14.47
N ILE A 189 13.14 9.36 13.98
CA ILE A 189 12.13 8.65 14.77
C ILE A 189 12.68 7.43 15.53
N GLY A 190 13.94 7.03 15.29
CA GLY A 190 14.57 5.89 16.00
C GLY A 190 13.94 4.52 15.71
N LEU A 191 13.32 4.33 14.55
CA LEU A 191 12.69 3.09 14.09
C LEU A 191 13.16 2.75 12.68
N PRO A 192 13.21 1.46 12.28
CA PRO A 192 13.41 1.07 10.88
C PRO A 192 12.32 1.65 9.99
N VAL A 193 12.72 2.29 8.88
CA VAL A 193 11.79 2.92 7.94
C VAL A 193 11.90 2.30 6.57
N TYR A 194 10.77 2.10 5.92
CA TYR A 194 10.65 1.67 4.53
C TYR A 194 9.87 2.72 3.74
N LEU A 195 10.17 2.87 2.47
CA LEU A 195 9.38 3.68 1.55
C LEU A 195 8.64 2.80 0.56
N GLU A 196 7.40 3.19 0.24
CA GLU A 196 6.65 2.59 -0.84
C GLU A 196 5.89 3.66 -1.65
N ASN A 197 5.55 3.33 -2.89
CA ASN A 197 4.63 4.14 -3.68
C ASN A 197 3.19 3.91 -3.17
N ASP A 198 2.39 4.98 -3.10
CA ASP A 198 1.01 4.98 -2.62
C ASP A 198 0.13 3.93 -3.33
N THR A 199 0.14 3.91 -4.66
CA THR A 199 -0.66 2.96 -5.45
C THR A 199 -0.23 1.52 -5.25
N ARG A 200 1.07 1.24 -5.15
CA ARG A 200 1.56 -0.12 -4.84
C ARG A 200 1.18 -0.56 -3.43
N ALA A 201 1.26 0.34 -2.46
CA ALA A 201 0.79 0.05 -1.11
C ALA A 201 -0.72 -0.23 -1.09
N MET A 202 -1.55 0.62 -1.72
CA MET A 202 -2.99 0.38 -1.84
C MET A 202 -3.30 -0.97 -2.50
N THR A 203 -2.56 -1.32 -3.55
CA THR A 203 -2.66 -2.62 -4.24
C THR A 203 -2.42 -3.78 -3.27
N PHE A 204 -1.40 -3.64 -2.46
CA PHE A 204 -1.01 -4.68 -1.51
C PHE A 204 -2.00 -4.79 -0.34
N GLY A 205 -2.57 -3.67 0.09
CA GLY A 205 -3.67 -3.65 1.06
C GLY A 205 -4.91 -4.39 0.54
N GLU A 206 -5.35 -4.09 -0.67
CA GLU A 206 -6.49 -4.78 -1.31
C GLU A 206 -6.24 -6.27 -1.56
N TYR A 207 -5.01 -6.64 -1.92
CA TYR A 207 -4.61 -8.03 -2.06
C TYR A 207 -4.69 -8.80 -0.75
N ALA A 208 -4.25 -8.19 0.35
CA ALA A 208 -4.18 -8.85 1.65
C ALA A 208 -5.53 -8.92 2.38
N GLN A 209 -6.33 -7.84 2.33
CA GLN A 209 -7.52 -7.68 3.17
C GLN A 209 -8.72 -7.06 2.44
N GLY A 210 -8.64 -6.88 1.12
CA GLY A 210 -9.69 -6.25 0.33
C GLY A 210 -10.60 -7.24 -0.39
N VAL A 211 -10.86 -6.96 -1.67
CA VAL A 211 -11.82 -7.70 -2.50
C VAL A 211 -11.25 -8.95 -3.17
N VAL A 212 -9.98 -9.26 -2.91
CA VAL A 212 -9.29 -10.41 -3.52
C VAL A 212 -9.65 -11.69 -2.78
N GLU A 213 -10.07 -12.71 -3.50
CA GLU A 213 -10.57 -13.98 -2.94
C GLU A 213 -9.72 -15.18 -3.40
N GLY A 214 -8.43 -14.95 -3.68
CA GLY A 214 -7.49 -15.98 -4.10
C GLY A 214 -6.94 -15.79 -5.50
N GLU A 215 -7.38 -14.74 -6.22
CA GLU A 215 -6.79 -14.35 -7.51
C GLU A 215 -5.30 -14.03 -7.33
N GLN A 216 -4.48 -14.49 -8.28
CA GLN A 216 -3.02 -14.35 -8.23
C GLN A 216 -2.49 -13.29 -9.20
N ASN A 217 -3.28 -12.93 -10.22
CA ASN A 217 -2.91 -11.96 -11.26
C ASN A 217 -3.92 -10.81 -11.25
N ILE A 218 -3.50 -9.67 -10.69
CA ILE A 218 -4.41 -8.57 -10.37
C ILE A 218 -3.83 -7.26 -10.90
N ILE A 219 -4.72 -6.41 -11.41
CA ILE A 219 -4.44 -5.00 -11.64
C ILE A 219 -5.31 -4.20 -10.66
N PHE A 220 -4.67 -3.38 -9.85
CA PHE A 220 -5.34 -2.36 -9.04
C PHE A 220 -5.18 -1.01 -9.73
N LEU A 221 -6.27 -0.32 -9.98
CA LEU A 221 -6.30 1.04 -10.47
C LEU A 221 -6.49 2.02 -9.32
N ASN A 222 -5.54 2.90 -9.08
CA ASN A 222 -5.73 4.08 -8.25
C ASN A 222 -6.19 5.24 -9.13
N TYR A 223 -7.51 5.52 -9.11
CA TYR A 223 -8.12 6.64 -9.81
C TYR A 223 -8.49 7.71 -8.80
N SER A 224 -7.60 8.69 -8.65
CA SER A 224 -7.67 9.77 -7.67
C SER A 224 -7.22 11.10 -8.30
N TRP A 225 -6.53 11.94 -7.55
CA TRP A 225 -5.92 13.17 -8.07
C TRP A 225 -5.02 12.88 -9.28
N GLY A 226 -4.20 11.83 -9.23
CA GLY A 226 -3.48 11.25 -10.36
C GLY A 226 -4.07 9.88 -10.74
N VAL A 227 -3.39 9.21 -11.68
CA VAL A 227 -3.73 7.85 -12.12
C VAL A 227 -2.51 6.95 -12.06
N GLY A 228 -2.61 5.88 -11.30
CA GLY A 228 -1.58 4.85 -11.21
C GLY A 228 -2.17 3.45 -11.20
N ILE A 229 -1.36 2.45 -11.48
CA ILE A 229 -1.75 1.06 -11.28
C ILE A 229 -0.73 0.33 -10.41
N GLY A 230 -1.22 -0.63 -9.65
CA GLY A 230 -0.39 -1.68 -9.07
C GLY A 230 -0.68 -3.00 -9.75
N ILE A 231 0.34 -3.81 -9.88
CA ILE A 231 0.27 -5.09 -10.60
C ILE A 231 0.72 -6.19 -9.63
N ILE A 232 -0.11 -7.22 -9.48
CA ILE A 232 0.27 -8.47 -8.82
C ILE A 232 0.33 -9.55 -9.89
N THR A 233 1.41 -10.31 -9.90
CA THR A 233 1.63 -11.46 -10.78
C THR A 233 2.09 -12.63 -9.93
N ASP A 234 1.43 -13.79 -10.10
CA ASP A 234 1.71 -15.00 -9.31
C ASP A 234 1.71 -14.72 -7.80
N GLY A 235 0.75 -13.92 -7.34
CA GLY A 235 0.60 -13.54 -5.93
C GLY A 235 1.65 -12.56 -5.40
N LYS A 236 2.50 -11.98 -6.26
CA LYS A 236 3.57 -11.07 -5.86
C LYS A 236 3.42 -9.71 -6.50
N LEU A 237 3.65 -8.67 -5.72
CA LEU A 237 3.66 -7.30 -6.21
C LEU A 237 4.82 -7.11 -7.21
N TYR A 238 4.50 -6.63 -8.41
CA TYR A 238 5.47 -6.40 -9.48
C TYR A 238 6.07 -5.00 -9.37
N TYR A 239 7.37 -4.94 -9.13
CA TYR A 239 8.13 -3.69 -8.98
C TYR A 239 8.79 -3.19 -10.26
N GLY A 240 9.00 -4.07 -11.24
CA GLY A 240 9.92 -3.81 -12.34
C GLY A 240 11.38 -3.77 -11.86
N LYS A 241 12.29 -3.29 -12.72
CA LYS A 241 13.73 -3.27 -12.43
C LYS A 241 14.09 -2.37 -11.23
N SER A 242 13.52 -1.18 -11.17
CA SER A 242 13.94 -0.12 -10.23
C SER A 242 12.78 0.44 -9.39
N GLY A 243 11.64 -0.30 -9.32
CA GLY A 243 10.48 0.13 -8.56
C GLY A 243 9.57 1.12 -9.29
N TYR A 244 9.63 1.23 -10.61
CA TYR A 244 8.82 2.17 -11.40
C TYR A 244 7.74 1.49 -12.24
N SER A 245 7.32 0.27 -11.89
CA SER A 245 6.17 -0.33 -12.54
C SER A 245 4.90 0.42 -12.15
N GLY A 246 3.91 0.43 -13.05
CA GLY A 246 2.61 1.00 -12.74
C GLY A 246 2.42 2.48 -13.08
N GLU A 247 3.39 3.12 -13.73
CA GLU A 247 3.30 4.52 -14.19
C GLU A 247 2.31 4.70 -15.38
N PHE A 248 1.15 4.05 -15.27
CA PHE A 248 0.13 3.94 -16.31
C PHE A 248 -0.45 5.29 -16.70
N GLY A 249 -0.64 6.19 -15.73
CA GLY A 249 -1.11 7.55 -15.97
C GLY A 249 -0.20 8.36 -16.92
N HIS A 250 1.07 7.96 -17.03
CA HIS A 250 2.04 8.63 -17.92
C HIS A 250 2.19 7.96 -19.30
N SER A 251 1.33 6.99 -19.62
CA SER A 251 1.27 6.42 -20.98
C SER A 251 0.79 7.48 -21.99
N PRO A 252 1.53 7.72 -23.10
CA PRO A 252 1.18 8.72 -24.10
C PRO A 252 0.07 8.19 -25.02
N LEU A 253 -1.18 8.37 -24.62
CA LEU A 253 -2.37 7.81 -25.28
C LEU A 253 -3.19 8.86 -26.05
N PHE A 254 -2.85 10.14 -25.92
CA PHE A 254 -3.60 11.24 -26.53
C PHE A 254 -2.69 12.15 -27.35
N ASP A 255 -3.20 12.61 -28.49
CA ASP A 255 -2.58 13.62 -29.33
C ASP A 255 -3.03 15.03 -28.87
N ASN A 256 -2.75 15.34 -27.58
CA ASN A 256 -2.97 16.67 -27.02
C ASN A 256 -1.63 17.33 -26.65
N GLU A 257 -1.62 18.65 -26.60
CA GLU A 257 -0.45 19.44 -26.22
C GLU A 257 -0.40 19.79 -24.74
N ILE A 258 -1.20 19.10 -23.91
CA ILE A 258 -1.27 19.36 -22.48
C ILE A 258 0.00 18.81 -21.81
N LEU A 259 0.75 19.70 -21.17
CA LEU A 259 1.95 19.33 -20.45
C LEU A 259 1.58 18.60 -19.14
N CYS A 260 1.97 17.35 -19.05
CA CYS A 260 1.83 16.56 -17.82
C CYS A 260 2.87 16.98 -16.78
N HIS A 261 2.56 16.81 -15.50
CA HIS A 261 3.50 17.03 -14.39
C HIS A 261 4.80 16.20 -14.50
N CYS A 262 4.80 15.11 -15.27
CA CYS A 262 6.02 14.33 -15.56
C CYS A 262 6.95 14.99 -16.61
N GLY A 263 6.55 16.12 -17.20
CA GLY A 263 7.30 16.84 -18.23
C GLY A 263 7.09 16.32 -19.67
N LYS A 264 6.11 15.43 -19.88
CA LYS A 264 5.73 14.90 -21.21
C LYS A 264 4.35 15.41 -21.60
N ILE A 265 3.97 15.26 -22.87
CA ILE A 265 2.64 15.58 -23.40
C ILE A 265 1.90 14.31 -23.78
N GLY A 266 0.56 14.38 -23.86
CA GLY A 266 -0.28 13.25 -24.29
C GLY A 266 -0.46 12.13 -23.29
N CYS A 267 -0.07 12.32 -22.03
CA CYS A 267 -0.24 11.33 -20.98
C CYS A 267 -1.73 11.06 -20.69
N LEU A 268 -2.09 9.81 -20.35
CA LEU A 268 -3.43 9.45 -19.91
C LEU A 268 -3.95 10.37 -18.80
N GLU A 269 -3.09 10.70 -17.84
CA GLU A 269 -3.41 11.53 -16.68
C GLU A 269 -3.82 12.97 -17.07
N THR A 270 -3.43 13.47 -18.26
CA THR A 270 -3.86 14.80 -18.72
C THR A 270 -5.34 14.86 -19.12
N GLU A 271 -5.98 13.70 -19.33
CA GLU A 271 -7.38 13.61 -19.75
C GLU A 271 -8.26 12.90 -18.72
N ALA A 272 -7.69 11.97 -17.94
CA ALA A 272 -8.43 11.16 -17.00
C ALA A 272 -7.71 11.13 -15.65
N SER A 273 -7.97 12.15 -14.82
CA SER A 273 -7.45 12.28 -13.46
C SER A 273 -8.21 13.35 -12.70
N GLY A 274 -8.01 13.45 -11.37
CA GLY A 274 -8.63 14.50 -10.56
C GLY A 274 -8.21 15.90 -10.96
N TRP A 275 -6.90 16.11 -11.25
CA TRP A 275 -6.46 17.43 -11.69
C TRP A 275 -6.99 17.79 -13.09
N ALA A 276 -7.05 16.81 -14.00
CA ALA A 276 -7.67 17.03 -15.32
C ALA A 276 -9.17 17.34 -15.19
N LEU A 277 -9.87 16.69 -14.25
CA LEU A 277 -11.29 16.97 -13.97
C LEU A 277 -11.51 18.42 -13.56
N VAL A 278 -10.67 18.95 -12.68
CA VAL A 278 -10.76 20.36 -12.25
C VAL A 278 -10.59 21.31 -13.44
N GLU A 279 -9.60 21.07 -14.29
CA GLU A 279 -9.36 21.91 -15.45
C GLU A 279 -10.48 21.81 -16.51
N GLN A 280 -10.99 20.60 -16.76
CA GLN A 280 -12.12 20.37 -17.67
C GLN A 280 -13.41 21.03 -17.13
N PHE A 281 -13.62 20.98 -15.82
CA PHE A 281 -14.77 21.63 -15.18
C PHE A 281 -14.69 23.16 -15.32
N LYS A 282 -13.52 23.77 -15.04
CA LYS A 282 -13.30 25.22 -15.26
C LYS A 282 -13.54 25.62 -16.70
N GLN A 283 -12.98 24.87 -17.64
CA GLN A 283 -13.14 25.12 -19.07
C GLN A 283 -14.63 25.03 -19.50
N ALA A 284 -15.36 24.05 -18.99
CA ALA A 284 -16.79 23.92 -19.28
C ALA A 284 -17.58 25.13 -18.79
N LEU A 285 -17.31 25.64 -17.58
CA LEU A 285 -17.95 26.86 -17.07
C LEU A 285 -17.59 28.09 -17.90
N GLN A 286 -16.33 28.26 -18.29
CA GLN A 286 -15.89 29.34 -19.17
C GLN A 286 -16.57 29.30 -20.55
N ASN A 287 -16.89 28.09 -21.03
CA ASN A 287 -17.63 27.88 -22.28
C ASN A 287 -19.18 28.03 -22.12
N GLY A 288 -19.64 28.55 -20.98
CA GLY A 288 -21.06 28.85 -20.74
C GLY A 288 -21.88 27.65 -20.25
N ARG A 289 -21.26 26.53 -19.88
CA ARG A 289 -21.99 25.44 -19.18
C ARG A 289 -22.37 25.87 -17.78
N THR A 290 -23.45 25.32 -17.27
CA THR A 290 -23.96 25.60 -15.93
C THR A 290 -23.78 24.40 -15.01
N SER A 291 -23.57 24.64 -13.72
CA SER A 291 -23.46 23.63 -12.67
C SER A 291 -24.08 24.17 -11.39
N ALA A 292 -24.59 23.26 -10.55
CA ALA A 292 -25.01 23.61 -9.20
C ALA A 292 -23.81 23.71 -8.24
N ILE A 293 -22.60 23.36 -8.71
CA ILE A 293 -21.34 23.47 -7.98
C ILE A 293 -20.65 24.77 -8.39
N SER A 294 -20.31 25.60 -7.39
CA SER A 294 -19.43 26.74 -7.56
C SER A 294 -18.03 26.38 -7.07
N ILE A 295 -17.02 26.60 -7.91
CA ILE A 295 -15.61 26.55 -7.52
C ILE A 295 -15.09 27.99 -7.44
N ASP A 296 -14.37 28.25 -6.37
CA ASP A 296 -13.72 29.53 -6.14
C ASP A 296 -12.27 29.42 -6.53
N ASN A 297 -11.76 30.42 -7.26
CA ASN A 297 -10.37 30.46 -7.66
C ASN A 297 -9.39 30.66 -6.48
N ASP A 298 -9.90 31.15 -5.36
CA ASP A 298 -9.11 31.33 -4.13
C ASP A 298 -8.96 30.03 -3.32
N THR A 299 -9.71 28.97 -3.68
CA THR A 299 -9.57 27.66 -3.05
C THR A 299 -8.55 26.79 -3.78
N SER A 300 -7.86 25.90 -3.04
CA SER A 300 -6.87 25.00 -3.62
C SER A 300 -7.50 24.06 -4.67
N ALA A 301 -6.70 23.64 -5.67
CA ALA A 301 -7.20 22.73 -6.69
C ALA A 301 -7.69 21.38 -6.12
N ILE A 302 -7.12 20.93 -5.01
CA ILE A 302 -7.56 19.70 -4.33
C ILE A 302 -8.94 19.88 -3.67
N GLU A 303 -9.21 21.04 -3.08
CA GLU A 303 -10.54 21.34 -2.54
C GLU A 303 -11.59 21.48 -3.65
N GLN A 304 -11.25 22.10 -4.77
CA GLN A 304 -12.11 22.17 -5.96
C GLN A 304 -12.44 20.76 -6.47
N TYR A 305 -11.45 19.88 -6.53
CA TYR A 305 -11.62 18.46 -6.88
C TYR A 305 -12.62 17.76 -5.96
N HIS A 306 -12.47 17.88 -4.65
CA HIS A 306 -13.41 17.29 -3.70
C HIS A 306 -14.83 17.87 -3.80
N LYS A 307 -14.97 19.17 -4.10
CA LYS A 307 -16.28 19.79 -4.37
C LYS A 307 -16.95 19.19 -5.62
N ILE A 308 -16.19 18.94 -6.70
CA ILE A 308 -16.72 18.32 -7.93
C ILE A 308 -17.17 16.88 -7.66
N LEU A 309 -16.36 16.07 -6.95
CA LEU A 309 -16.77 14.71 -6.55
C LEU A 309 -18.04 14.73 -5.68
N SER A 310 -18.11 15.66 -4.71
CA SER A 310 -19.30 15.85 -3.90
C SER A 310 -20.51 16.28 -4.72
N GLY A 311 -20.29 17.01 -5.81
CA GLY A 311 -21.33 17.41 -6.76
C GLY A 311 -22.09 16.21 -7.35
N VAL A 312 -21.38 15.13 -7.64
CA VAL A 312 -22.01 13.88 -8.10
C VAL A 312 -22.77 13.20 -6.96
N LEU A 313 -22.12 13.04 -5.79
CA LEU A 313 -22.67 12.22 -4.69
C LEU A 313 -23.86 12.87 -3.98
N VAL A 314 -23.87 14.21 -3.89
CA VAL A 314 -24.86 14.94 -3.04
C VAL A 314 -25.87 15.71 -3.87
N LYS A 315 -25.46 16.24 -5.02
CA LYS A 315 -26.30 17.12 -5.85
C LYS A 315 -26.73 16.52 -7.17
N GLU A 316 -26.17 15.36 -7.53
CA GLU A 316 -26.39 14.72 -8.85
C GLU A 316 -26.19 15.71 -10.01
N ASP A 317 -25.15 16.55 -9.89
CA ASP A 317 -24.87 17.62 -10.85
C ASP A 317 -24.51 17.05 -12.22
N ASN A 318 -25.30 17.43 -13.22
CA ASN A 318 -25.18 16.89 -14.58
C ASN A 318 -23.81 17.15 -15.23
N LEU A 319 -23.20 18.33 -14.99
CA LEU A 319 -21.89 18.64 -15.55
C LEU A 319 -20.81 17.76 -14.92
N CYS A 320 -20.84 17.59 -13.59
CA CYS A 320 -19.92 16.72 -12.88
C CYS A 320 -20.05 15.26 -13.34
N ILE A 321 -21.28 14.74 -13.45
CA ILE A 321 -21.57 13.37 -13.92
C ILE A 321 -21.04 13.17 -15.35
N GLU A 322 -21.33 14.11 -16.26
CA GLU A 322 -20.89 14.04 -17.66
C GLU A 322 -19.37 13.97 -17.78
N LEU A 323 -18.65 14.86 -17.09
CA LEU A 323 -17.18 14.92 -17.15
C LEU A 323 -16.55 13.64 -16.58
N ILE A 324 -17.06 13.15 -15.45
CA ILE A 324 -16.56 11.92 -14.82
C ILE A 324 -16.86 10.70 -15.69
N THR A 325 -18.04 10.60 -16.26
CA THR A 325 -18.41 9.52 -17.19
C THR A 325 -17.46 9.51 -18.39
N ARG A 326 -17.23 10.67 -19.02
CA ARG A 326 -16.29 10.80 -20.14
C ARG A 326 -14.87 10.38 -19.77
N GLN A 327 -14.34 10.84 -18.64
CA GLN A 327 -13.01 10.43 -18.17
C GLN A 327 -12.96 8.91 -17.93
N SER A 328 -14.00 8.33 -17.33
CA SER A 328 -14.09 6.91 -17.06
C SER A 328 -14.14 6.06 -18.35
N GLU A 329 -14.80 6.54 -19.40
CA GLU A 329 -14.78 5.91 -20.72
C GLU A 329 -13.37 5.91 -21.34
N MET A 330 -12.67 7.04 -21.27
CA MET A 330 -11.27 7.14 -21.76
C MET A 330 -10.34 6.22 -20.98
N LEU A 331 -10.48 6.21 -19.66
CA LEU A 331 -9.72 5.32 -18.78
C LEU A 331 -10.01 3.84 -19.08
N GLY A 332 -11.27 3.47 -19.28
CA GLY A 332 -11.67 2.13 -19.67
C GLY A 332 -11.08 1.68 -21.01
N ARG A 333 -10.97 2.59 -21.99
CA ARG A 333 -10.28 2.31 -23.26
C ARG A 333 -8.78 2.04 -23.05
N ALA A 334 -8.13 2.82 -22.21
CA ALA A 334 -6.72 2.61 -21.86
C ALA A 334 -6.51 1.27 -21.13
N LEU A 335 -7.38 0.96 -20.16
CA LEU A 335 -7.38 -0.31 -19.42
C LEU A 335 -7.62 -1.52 -20.33
N ALA A 336 -8.44 -1.37 -21.39
CA ALA A 336 -8.66 -2.45 -22.36
C ALA A 336 -7.36 -2.90 -23.04
N SER A 337 -6.45 -1.96 -23.35
CA SER A 337 -5.12 -2.30 -23.88
C SER A 337 -4.29 -3.04 -22.83
N LEU A 338 -4.35 -2.61 -21.58
CA LEU A 338 -3.60 -3.20 -20.49
C LEU A 338 -4.05 -4.64 -20.18
N ILE A 339 -5.37 -4.88 -20.11
CA ILE A 339 -5.88 -6.26 -19.87
C ILE A 339 -5.61 -7.20 -21.05
N ASN A 340 -5.56 -6.69 -22.29
CA ASN A 340 -5.14 -7.49 -23.45
C ASN A 340 -3.66 -7.93 -23.37
N ILE A 341 -2.80 -7.16 -22.68
CA ILE A 341 -1.38 -7.47 -22.54
C ILE A 341 -1.12 -8.40 -21.35
N LEU A 342 -1.78 -8.15 -20.22
CA LEU A 342 -1.48 -8.83 -18.96
C LEU A 342 -2.45 -9.97 -18.63
N ASN A 343 -3.63 -9.99 -19.24
CA ASN A 343 -4.70 -10.99 -18.98
C ASN A 343 -4.89 -11.28 -17.48
N PRO A 344 -5.23 -10.27 -16.65
CA PRO A 344 -5.39 -10.47 -15.22
C PRO A 344 -6.69 -11.24 -14.91
N GLU A 345 -6.75 -11.85 -13.74
CA GLU A 345 -7.98 -12.47 -13.21
C GLU A 345 -8.92 -11.41 -12.64
N LEU A 346 -8.36 -10.34 -12.05
CA LEU A 346 -9.12 -9.29 -11.38
C LEU A 346 -8.58 -7.90 -11.71
N LEU A 347 -9.49 -7.00 -12.05
CA LEU A 347 -9.27 -5.56 -12.11
C LEU A 347 -9.99 -4.90 -10.92
N VAL A 348 -9.24 -4.32 -9.99
CA VAL A 348 -9.79 -3.59 -8.84
C VAL A 348 -9.78 -2.10 -9.14
N ILE A 349 -10.94 -1.45 -9.02
CA ILE A 349 -11.08 0.01 -9.16
C ILE A 349 -11.05 0.64 -7.78
N GLY A 350 -9.95 1.31 -7.48
CA GLY A 350 -9.71 2.03 -6.23
C GLY A 350 -9.53 3.53 -6.44
N GLY A 351 -9.06 4.19 -5.38
CA GLY A 351 -8.93 5.65 -5.35
C GLY A 351 -10.23 6.39 -5.08
N ASP A 352 -10.16 7.72 -5.05
CA ASP A 352 -11.31 8.57 -4.66
C ASP A 352 -12.52 8.44 -5.59
N PHE A 353 -12.27 8.29 -6.89
CA PHE A 353 -13.32 8.12 -7.88
C PHE A 353 -14.13 6.83 -7.70
N SER A 354 -13.55 5.80 -7.09
CA SER A 354 -14.27 4.55 -6.83
C SER A 354 -15.50 4.75 -5.94
N ARG A 355 -15.51 5.81 -5.13
CA ARG A 355 -16.64 6.18 -4.27
C ARG A 355 -17.89 6.59 -5.05
N LEU A 356 -17.72 7.02 -6.30
CA LEU A 356 -18.81 7.43 -7.18
C LEU A 356 -19.59 6.23 -7.76
N GLY A 357 -19.15 5.00 -7.48
CA GLY A 357 -19.88 3.79 -7.85
C GLY A 357 -20.13 3.66 -9.35
N ASP A 358 -21.38 3.49 -9.73
CA ASP A 358 -21.78 3.21 -11.11
C ASP A 358 -21.45 4.32 -12.11
N PHE A 359 -21.32 5.57 -11.66
CA PHE A 359 -20.88 6.68 -12.53
C PHE A 359 -19.44 6.48 -13.06
N VAL A 360 -18.64 5.67 -12.40
CA VAL A 360 -17.28 5.30 -12.81
C VAL A 360 -17.23 3.88 -13.35
N LEU A 361 -17.85 2.94 -12.65
CA LEU A 361 -17.71 1.51 -12.96
C LEU A 361 -18.35 1.12 -14.29
N LEU A 362 -19.59 1.59 -14.56
CA LEU A 362 -20.30 1.23 -15.78
C LEU A 362 -19.63 1.76 -17.06
N PRO A 363 -19.17 3.03 -17.12
CA PRO A 363 -18.44 3.53 -18.28
C PRO A 363 -17.13 2.76 -18.53
N ILE A 364 -16.36 2.44 -17.47
CA ILE A 364 -15.16 1.60 -17.58
C ILE A 364 -15.54 0.23 -18.15
N GLN A 365 -16.52 -0.44 -17.55
CA GLN A 365 -16.96 -1.78 -17.98
C GLN A 365 -17.44 -1.81 -19.44
N SER A 366 -18.20 -0.80 -19.85
CA SER A 366 -18.65 -0.65 -21.23
C SER A 366 -17.48 -0.50 -22.20
N SER A 367 -16.51 0.33 -21.84
CA SER A 367 -15.29 0.55 -22.63
C SER A 367 -14.42 -0.72 -22.70
N LEU A 368 -14.26 -1.45 -21.60
CA LEU A 368 -13.55 -2.73 -21.60
C LEU A 368 -14.19 -3.71 -22.59
N LYS A 369 -15.51 -3.88 -22.56
CA LYS A 369 -16.24 -4.74 -23.50
C LYS A 369 -16.10 -4.32 -24.96
N LYS A 370 -15.98 -3.01 -25.20
CA LYS A 370 -15.87 -2.45 -26.56
C LYS A 370 -14.47 -2.58 -27.16
N TYR A 371 -13.42 -2.48 -26.34
CA TYR A 371 -12.06 -2.30 -26.82
C TYR A 371 -11.09 -3.45 -26.48
N SER A 372 -11.44 -4.36 -25.59
CA SER A 372 -10.64 -5.55 -25.31
C SER A 372 -11.09 -6.76 -26.14
N LEU A 373 -10.21 -7.75 -26.29
CA LEU A 373 -10.55 -9.03 -26.90
C LEU A 373 -11.62 -9.76 -26.06
N GLY A 374 -12.65 -10.27 -26.71
CA GLY A 374 -13.77 -10.90 -26.01
C GLY A 374 -13.41 -12.11 -25.15
N LEU A 375 -12.34 -12.84 -25.48
CA LEU A 375 -11.81 -13.93 -24.66
C LEU A 375 -11.18 -13.36 -23.36
N VAL A 376 -10.29 -12.41 -23.49
CA VAL A 376 -9.63 -11.74 -22.35
C VAL A 376 -10.66 -11.07 -21.44
N ASN A 377 -11.64 -10.38 -22.02
CA ASN A 377 -12.68 -9.70 -21.23
C ASN A 377 -13.56 -10.67 -20.41
N ARG A 378 -13.69 -11.92 -20.82
CA ARG A 378 -14.43 -12.95 -20.07
C ARG A 378 -13.64 -13.50 -18.89
N ASP A 379 -12.32 -13.47 -18.98
CA ASP A 379 -11.43 -13.97 -17.93
C ASP A 379 -11.28 -12.96 -16.78
N VAL A 380 -11.49 -11.67 -17.06
CA VAL A 380 -11.27 -10.58 -16.10
C VAL A 380 -12.56 -10.25 -15.34
N ALA A 381 -12.55 -10.44 -14.03
CA ALA A 381 -13.54 -9.84 -13.14
C ALA A 381 -13.19 -8.38 -12.85
N MET A 382 -14.20 -7.51 -12.67
CA MET A 382 -14.00 -6.13 -12.22
C MET A 382 -14.73 -5.92 -10.89
N LYS A 383 -13.98 -5.54 -9.85
CA LYS A 383 -14.51 -5.24 -8.51
C LYS A 383 -14.13 -3.82 -8.08
N LYS A 384 -14.98 -3.20 -7.26
CA LYS A 384 -14.66 -1.94 -6.58
C LYS A 384 -13.88 -2.23 -5.30
N SER A 385 -12.83 -1.42 -5.02
CA SER A 385 -12.14 -1.42 -3.72
C SER A 385 -13.11 -1.22 -2.56
N ILE A 386 -12.94 -1.99 -1.49
CA ILE A 386 -13.72 -1.86 -0.26
C ILE A 386 -12.95 -1.18 0.87
N LEU A 387 -11.64 -1.10 0.77
CA LEU A 387 -10.80 -0.53 1.83
C LEU A 387 -10.83 1.01 1.83
N GLY A 388 -11.10 1.63 0.68
CA GLY A 388 -11.15 3.09 0.54
C GLY A 388 -9.86 3.74 1.06
N ARG A 389 -9.99 4.72 1.96
CA ARG A 389 -8.85 5.46 2.54
C ARG A 389 -7.94 4.62 3.45
N ARG A 390 -8.37 3.42 3.85
CA ARG A 390 -7.53 2.51 4.64
C ARG A 390 -6.52 1.75 3.79
N ALA A 391 -6.75 1.64 2.48
CA ALA A 391 -5.95 0.78 1.59
C ALA A 391 -4.45 1.08 1.66
N GLY A 392 -4.07 2.37 1.62
CA GLY A 392 -2.67 2.78 1.69
C GLY A 392 -2.00 2.43 3.02
N VAL A 393 -2.64 2.78 4.13
CA VAL A 393 -2.12 2.49 5.49
C VAL A 393 -2.01 0.99 5.75
N MET A 394 -3.03 0.20 5.35
CA MET A 394 -3.01 -1.26 5.46
C MET A 394 -1.90 -1.87 4.61
N GLY A 395 -1.78 -1.41 3.38
CA GLY A 395 -0.71 -1.84 2.49
C GLY A 395 0.67 -1.50 3.01
N ALA A 396 0.85 -0.33 3.63
CA ALA A 396 2.09 0.05 4.29
C ALA A 396 2.47 -0.95 5.40
N CYS A 397 1.53 -1.31 6.28
CA CYS A 397 1.76 -2.32 7.31
C CYS A 397 2.13 -3.67 6.68
N ARG A 398 1.46 -4.06 5.59
CA ARG A 398 1.74 -5.30 4.87
C ARG A 398 3.13 -5.31 4.23
N VAL A 399 3.59 -4.18 3.68
CA VAL A 399 4.95 -4.04 3.12
C VAL A 399 6.01 -4.37 4.18
N ILE A 400 5.84 -3.89 5.42
CA ILE A 400 6.78 -4.20 6.51
C ILE A 400 6.82 -5.71 6.74
N LYS A 401 5.65 -6.35 6.88
CA LYS A 401 5.54 -7.79 7.11
C LYS A 401 6.26 -8.60 6.01
N GLU A 402 6.06 -8.25 4.75
CA GLU A 402 6.74 -8.90 3.62
C GLU A 402 8.26 -8.68 3.61
N LYS A 403 8.71 -7.49 3.97
CA LYS A 403 10.16 -7.20 4.10
C LYS A 403 10.82 -8.06 5.18
N LEU A 404 10.11 -8.35 6.27
CA LEU A 404 10.60 -9.23 7.33
C LEU A 404 10.70 -10.69 6.88
N LEU A 405 9.78 -11.15 6.02
CA LEU A 405 9.73 -12.51 5.51
C LEU A 405 10.77 -12.77 4.40
N THR A 406 11.14 -11.72 3.67
CA THR A 406 12.11 -11.85 2.57
C THR A 406 13.51 -12.08 3.16
N PRO A 407 14.27 -13.11 2.71
CA PRO A 407 15.67 -13.27 3.10
C PRO A 407 16.48 -12.03 2.75
N LEU A 408 17.37 -11.59 3.65
CA LEU A 408 18.40 -10.60 3.33
C LEU A 408 19.29 -11.22 2.24
N THR A 409 19.14 -10.78 0.99
CA THR A 409 19.98 -11.18 -0.16
C THR A 409 21.24 -10.34 -0.21
#